data_c54dff225af9aa815c0d030c66aca0ca
#
_entry.id   c54dff225af9aa815c0d030c66aca0ca
#
_cell.length_a   1.000
_cell.length_b   1.000
_cell.length_c   1.000
_cell.angle_alpha   90.00
_cell.angle_beta   90.00
_cell.angle_gamma   90.00
#
_symmetry.space_group_name_H-M   'P 1'
#
loop_
_entity.id
_entity.type
_entity.pdbx_description
1 polymer ?
#
loop_
_entity_poly.entity_id
_entity_poly.type
_entity_poly.pdbx_seq_one_letter_code
_entity_poly.pdbx_strand_id
1 'polypeptide(L)'
;MALNRPRRLKTLTGASSVIAASNDLTPKAGITRAVELAKKAEAEKITGLFTADLLHIDPAGLAGTAGIQEPIVTLAALSQATSQIGLIATISTTFHHPYNLARQIGTLDHLSGGRAGWNAVTSSVGEENFGETLPSPEERYARAAEFIEVVNALYDANERDAAQRRASGTITVDHKKFHPIDYKGRHFDVQGPLNVPPLPQGRAVLFQAGQSDAGVTVGARYAEVVYTSQPQLDDAIAFATELRRRATSFGRAAGLPFIMNSFHAVIGDSDADVARRLKEKHDRIDFEQGRLKLADMLGGGLDLSELPLDQPLPDTLLPDVASINRRRGRVEVFRRYAKQGLTLRELIIQAQETGHWSVAGTPEQLADAIEERYRAGVLDVLSLHGFGNPEQEHLLVDGLLPELRRRSIIDTDYVGDDFRSNLELPSLESQLELQKRAAR
;
A
#
# COMPACT_ATOMS: atom_id res chain seq x y z
N MET A 1 -1.56 25.35 11.66
CA MET A 1 -1.18 25.21 13.09
C MET A 1 -0.53 23.85 13.24
N ALA A 2 0.77 23.75 13.55
CA ALA A 2 1.37 22.47 13.88
C ALA A 2 0.70 21.93 15.15
N LEU A 3 0.13 20.75 15.08
CA LEU A 3 -0.49 20.11 16.23
C LEU A 3 0.60 19.88 17.29
N ASN A 4 0.41 20.45 18.48
CA ASN A 4 1.35 20.35 19.60
C ASN A 4 1.25 18.97 20.31
N ARG A 5 0.99 17.90 19.54
CA ARG A 5 0.89 16.51 19.99
C ARG A 5 1.75 15.59 19.10
N PRO A 6 2.25 14.48 19.62
CA PRO A 6 2.88 13.46 18.78
C PRO A 6 1.90 12.99 17.71
N ARG A 7 2.38 12.83 16.47
CA ARG A 7 1.57 12.26 15.38
C ARG A 7 1.14 10.85 15.77
N ARG A 8 -0.13 10.55 15.63
CA ARG A 8 -0.69 9.22 15.89
C ARG A 8 -0.53 8.30 14.70
N LEU A 9 -0.52 7.01 14.98
CA LEU A 9 -0.55 5.95 13.98
C LEU A 9 -1.81 6.07 13.12
N LYS A 10 -1.66 6.01 11.81
CA LYS A 10 -2.78 6.00 10.88
C LYS A 10 -3.16 4.56 10.52
N THR A 11 -4.42 4.31 10.23
CA THR A 11 -4.94 2.98 9.93
C THR A 11 -5.51 2.92 8.52
N LEU A 12 -5.16 1.89 7.78
CA LEU A 12 -5.75 1.57 6.49
C LEU A 12 -6.36 0.17 6.54
N THR A 13 -7.31 -0.12 5.65
CA THR A 13 -7.81 -1.47 5.43
C THR A 13 -7.93 -1.77 3.95
N GLY A 14 -7.84 -3.06 3.59
CA GLY A 14 -7.94 -3.50 2.21
C GLY A 14 -9.39 -3.50 1.71
N ALA A 15 -9.65 -2.84 0.58
CA ALA A 15 -10.94 -2.91 -0.10
C ALA A 15 -11.09 -4.17 -0.95
N SER A 16 -10.00 -4.67 -1.53
CA SER A 16 -10.01 -5.83 -2.45
C SER A 16 -10.38 -7.14 -1.75
N SER A 17 -9.91 -7.35 -0.51
CA SER A 17 -10.20 -8.58 0.26
C SER A 17 -11.69 -8.74 0.55
N VAL A 18 -12.41 -7.65 0.57
CA VAL A 18 -13.83 -7.54 0.82
C VAL A 18 -14.66 -8.02 -0.36
N ILE A 19 -14.24 -7.61 -1.57
CA ILE A 19 -14.90 -8.00 -2.81
C ILE A 19 -14.62 -9.47 -3.11
N ALA A 20 -13.37 -9.93 -2.87
CA ALA A 20 -12.98 -11.32 -3.06
C ALA A 20 -13.57 -12.30 -2.03
N ALA A 21 -13.88 -11.84 -0.81
CA ALA A 21 -14.51 -12.66 0.22
C ALA A 21 -16.03 -12.85 0.02
N SER A 22 -16.64 -12.15 -0.93
CA SER A 22 -18.03 -12.37 -1.31
C SER A 22 -18.14 -13.67 -2.10
N ASN A 23 -18.72 -14.72 -1.51
CA ASN A 23 -19.09 -15.95 -2.22
C ASN A 23 -20.21 -15.72 -3.23
N ASP A 24 -20.79 -14.53 -3.26
CA ASP A 24 -21.80 -14.12 -4.23
C ASP A 24 -21.13 -13.30 -5.33
N LEU A 25 -20.84 -13.98 -6.43
CA LEU A 25 -20.21 -13.41 -7.61
C LEU A 25 -21.17 -12.58 -8.48
N THR A 26 -22.41 -12.32 -8.02
CA THR A 26 -23.28 -11.40 -8.74
C THR A 26 -22.70 -9.97 -8.64
N PRO A 27 -22.60 -9.24 -9.77
CA PRO A 27 -21.96 -7.92 -9.77
C PRO A 27 -22.58 -6.92 -8.77
N LYS A 28 -23.89 -7.05 -8.54
CA LYS A 28 -24.62 -6.17 -7.62
C LYS A 28 -24.30 -6.49 -6.15
N ALA A 29 -24.10 -7.76 -5.80
CA ALA A 29 -23.76 -8.16 -4.43
C ALA A 29 -22.35 -7.71 -4.06
N GLY A 30 -21.37 -7.82 -4.97
CA GLY A 30 -19.98 -7.39 -4.74
C GLY A 30 -19.87 -5.91 -4.38
N ILE A 31 -20.47 -5.00 -5.15
CA ILE A 31 -20.43 -3.56 -4.85
C ILE A 31 -21.19 -3.22 -3.56
N THR A 32 -22.33 -3.87 -3.31
CA THR A 32 -23.09 -3.66 -2.07
C THR A 32 -22.24 -4.01 -0.85
N ARG A 33 -21.57 -5.15 -0.90
CA ARG A 33 -20.67 -5.58 0.19
C ARG A 33 -19.50 -4.62 0.37
N ALA A 34 -18.90 -4.17 -0.73
CA ALA A 34 -17.79 -3.18 -0.68
C ALA A 34 -18.25 -1.85 -0.04
N VAL A 35 -19.46 -1.38 -0.39
CA VAL A 35 -20.06 -0.16 0.20
C VAL A 35 -20.31 -0.34 1.70
N GLU A 36 -20.89 -1.46 2.12
CA GLU A 36 -21.13 -1.76 3.54
C GLU A 36 -19.85 -1.69 4.36
N LEU A 37 -18.79 -2.30 3.85
CA LEU A 37 -17.50 -2.35 4.53
C LEU A 37 -16.76 -1.02 4.50
N ALA A 38 -16.84 -0.27 3.40
CA ALA A 38 -16.30 1.08 3.35
C ALA A 38 -16.95 1.99 4.40
N LYS A 39 -18.28 1.92 4.50
CA LYS A 39 -19.03 2.67 5.54
C LYS A 39 -18.68 2.23 6.95
N LYS A 40 -18.50 0.94 7.18
CA LYS A 40 -18.11 0.40 8.49
C LYS A 40 -16.70 0.85 8.85
N ALA A 41 -15.75 0.75 7.93
CA ALA A 41 -14.39 1.25 8.14
C ALA A 41 -14.36 2.76 8.42
N GLU A 42 -15.18 3.54 7.71
CA GLU A 42 -15.31 4.99 7.94
C GLU A 42 -15.92 5.28 9.32
N ALA A 43 -16.92 4.53 9.75
CA ALA A 43 -17.51 4.67 11.09
C ALA A 43 -16.47 4.39 12.19
N GLU A 44 -15.59 3.42 11.97
CA GLU A 44 -14.45 3.10 12.82
C GLU A 44 -13.25 4.03 12.65
N LYS A 45 -13.40 5.15 11.93
CA LYS A 45 -12.35 6.15 11.72
C LYS A 45 -11.06 5.60 11.10
N ILE A 46 -11.20 4.57 10.29
CA ILE A 46 -10.09 4.09 9.47
C ILE A 46 -9.72 5.19 8.47
N THR A 47 -8.44 5.52 8.42
CA THR A 47 -7.94 6.68 7.65
C THR A 47 -8.07 6.47 6.14
N GLY A 48 -7.99 5.22 5.64
CA GLY A 48 -8.10 4.97 4.19
C GLY A 48 -8.38 3.52 3.80
N LEU A 49 -8.95 3.37 2.61
CA LEU A 49 -9.15 2.11 1.90
C LEU A 49 -8.02 1.92 0.89
N PHE A 50 -7.26 0.86 1.04
CA PHE A 50 -6.17 0.52 0.13
C PHE A 50 -6.61 -0.62 -0.79
N THR A 51 -6.61 -0.37 -2.10
CA THR A 51 -6.99 -1.37 -3.10
C THR A 51 -5.74 -1.89 -3.79
N ALA A 52 -5.37 -3.14 -3.53
CA ALA A 52 -4.34 -3.83 -4.30
C ALA A 52 -4.83 -4.12 -5.72
N ASP A 53 -3.88 -4.27 -6.65
CA ASP A 53 -4.16 -4.70 -8.02
C ASP A 53 -3.11 -5.69 -8.49
N LEU A 54 -3.54 -6.64 -9.32
CA LEU A 54 -2.67 -7.59 -9.98
C LEU A 54 -3.20 -7.83 -11.40
N LEU A 55 -2.42 -7.43 -12.39
CA LEU A 55 -2.79 -7.44 -13.81
C LEU A 55 -2.61 -8.82 -14.46
N HIS A 56 -2.73 -9.89 -13.68
CA HIS A 56 -2.51 -11.28 -14.07
C HIS A 56 -3.35 -12.21 -13.21
N ILE A 57 -3.90 -13.25 -13.80
CA ILE A 57 -4.48 -14.38 -13.08
C ILE A 57 -3.49 -15.53 -13.14
N ASP A 58 -3.01 -15.97 -11.99
CA ASP A 58 -2.19 -17.17 -11.90
C ASP A 58 -3.09 -18.41 -12.04
N PRO A 59 -2.92 -19.24 -13.12
CA PRO A 59 -3.72 -20.44 -13.29
C PRO A 59 -3.55 -21.49 -12.17
N ALA A 60 -2.40 -21.46 -11.47
CA ALA A 60 -2.14 -22.33 -10.33
C ALA A 60 -2.86 -21.84 -9.04
N GLY A 61 -3.50 -20.66 -9.07
CA GLY A 61 -4.23 -20.12 -7.93
C GLY A 61 -3.36 -19.64 -6.77
N LEU A 62 -2.04 -19.60 -6.94
CA LEU A 62 -1.07 -19.29 -5.89
C LEU A 62 -1.17 -17.84 -5.41
N ALA A 63 -1.60 -16.93 -6.27
CA ALA A 63 -1.71 -15.52 -5.96
C ALA A 63 -3.09 -15.08 -5.43
N GLY A 64 -4.10 -15.94 -5.44
CA GLY A 64 -5.43 -15.66 -4.89
C GLY A 64 -6.16 -14.48 -5.56
N THR A 65 -5.92 -14.22 -6.85
CA THR A 65 -6.26 -12.96 -7.51
C THR A 65 -7.52 -12.99 -8.38
N ALA A 66 -8.21 -14.11 -8.47
CA ALA A 66 -9.49 -14.15 -9.16
C ALA A 66 -10.53 -13.25 -8.47
N GLY A 67 -11.13 -12.32 -9.23
CA GLY A 67 -12.18 -11.44 -8.73
C GLY A 67 -11.75 -10.08 -8.18
N ILE A 68 -10.48 -9.66 -8.40
CA ILE A 68 -10.06 -8.28 -8.12
C ILE A 68 -10.65 -7.37 -9.22
N GLN A 69 -11.48 -6.42 -8.79
CA GLN A 69 -12.01 -5.39 -9.69
C GLN A 69 -11.00 -4.26 -9.85
N GLU A 70 -11.08 -3.57 -11.00
CA GLU A 70 -10.19 -2.45 -11.29
C GLU A 70 -10.31 -1.36 -10.21
N PRO A 71 -9.18 -0.91 -9.63
CA PRO A 71 -9.18 -0.08 -8.44
C PRO A 71 -9.87 1.28 -8.60
N ILE A 72 -9.58 2.02 -9.68
CA ILE A 72 -10.06 3.40 -9.83
C ILE A 72 -11.58 3.41 -10.01
N VAL A 73 -12.11 2.49 -10.82
CA VAL A 73 -13.56 2.38 -11.06
C VAL A 73 -14.29 1.99 -9.78
N THR A 74 -13.74 1.03 -9.04
CA THR A 74 -14.32 0.60 -7.75
C THR A 74 -14.30 1.74 -6.74
N LEU A 75 -13.19 2.44 -6.58
CA LEU A 75 -13.05 3.54 -5.63
C LEU A 75 -13.92 4.75 -6.02
N ALA A 76 -14.14 5.00 -7.33
CA ALA A 76 -15.08 6.02 -7.78
C ALA A 76 -16.51 5.71 -7.31
N ALA A 77 -16.94 4.45 -7.36
CA ALA A 77 -18.23 4.05 -6.80
C ALA A 77 -18.29 4.22 -5.27
N LEU A 78 -17.24 3.82 -4.55
CA LEU A 78 -17.14 3.96 -3.10
C LEU A 78 -17.07 5.41 -2.64
N SER A 79 -16.51 6.32 -3.45
CA SER A 79 -16.41 7.75 -3.14
C SER A 79 -17.76 8.41 -2.87
N GLN A 80 -18.82 7.91 -3.52
CA GLN A 80 -20.19 8.42 -3.36
C GLN A 80 -20.91 7.83 -2.14
N ALA A 81 -20.36 6.77 -1.56
CA ALA A 81 -20.94 6.09 -0.38
C ALA A 81 -20.24 6.49 0.93
N THR A 82 -19.12 7.22 0.84
CA THR A 82 -18.25 7.63 1.96
C THR A 82 -17.98 9.12 1.90
N SER A 83 -17.52 9.72 3.01
CA SER A 83 -17.33 11.17 3.14
C SER A 83 -15.96 11.59 3.67
N GLN A 84 -15.24 10.73 4.39
CA GLN A 84 -14.00 11.07 5.10
C GLN A 84 -12.83 10.13 4.74
N ILE A 85 -13.11 8.83 4.57
CA ILE A 85 -12.09 7.81 4.37
C ILE A 85 -11.33 8.03 3.06
N GLY A 86 -10.00 7.95 3.09
CA GLY A 86 -9.14 8.04 1.91
C GLY A 86 -9.30 6.85 0.97
N LEU A 87 -9.07 7.05 -0.31
CA LEU A 87 -9.33 6.10 -1.39
C LEU A 87 -8.04 5.89 -2.20
N ILE A 88 -7.34 4.77 -1.97
CA ILE A 88 -6.01 4.51 -2.53
C ILE A 88 -6.09 3.42 -3.60
N ALA A 89 -5.80 3.79 -4.86
CA ALA A 89 -5.74 2.87 -6.00
C ALA A 89 -4.31 2.39 -6.26
N THR A 90 -4.09 1.08 -6.39
CA THR A 90 -2.80 0.55 -6.88
C THR A 90 -2.76 0.61 -8.40
N ILE A 91 -1.69 1.20 -8.94
CA ILE A 91 -1.54 1.45 -10.38
C ILE A 91 -0.13 1.06 -10.84
N SER A 92 -0.07 0.32 -11.94
CA SER A 92 1.17 -0.05 -12.61
C SER A 92 1.78 1.15 -13.35
N THR A 93 2.97 1.57 -12.95
CA THR A 93 3.74 2.57 -13.72
C THR A 93 4.36 1.98 -14.98
N THR A 94 4.42 0.64 -15.08
CA THR A 94 4.95 -0.06 -16.25
C THR A 94 3.96 -0.04 -17.41
N PHE A 95 2.67 -0.33 -17.15
CA PHE A 95 1.66 -0.56 -18.19
C PHE A 95 0.67 0.59 -18.35
N HIS A 96 0.76 1.67 -17.56
CA HIS A 96 -0.07 2.87 -17.71
C HIS A 96 0.70 4.03 -18.32
N HIS A 97 -0.06 5.04 -18.76
CA HIS A 97 0.47 6.32 -19.23
C HIS A 97 0.24 7.40 -18.17
N PRO A 98 1.25 8.21 -17.79
CA PRO A 98 1.14 9.17 -16.68
C PRO A 98 0.06 10.23 -16.89
N TYR A 99 -0.18 10.69 -18.12
CA TYR A 99 -1.24 11.65 -18.42
C TYR A 99 -2.63 11.09 -18.15
N ASN A 100 -2.89 9.82 -18.54
CA ASN A 100 -4.18 9.18 -18.27
C ASN A 100 -4.37 8.95 -16.78
N LEU A 101 -3.32 8.51 -16.07
CA LEU A 101 -3.40 8.34 -14.62
C LEU A 101 -3.69 9.67 -13.92
N ALA A 102 -2.99 10.75 -14.27
CA ALA A 102 -3.22 12.07 -13.68
C ALA A 102 -4.67 12.52 -13.85
N ARG A 103 -5.28 12.27 -15.02
CA ARG A 103 -6.71 12.55 -15.26
C ARG A 103 -7.62 11.70 -14.39
N GLN A 104 -7.37 10.40 -14.30
CA GLN A 104 -8.21 9.43 -13.58
C GLN A 104 -8.18 9.71 -12.07
N ILE A 105 -7.00 9.81 -11.48
CA ILE A 105 -6.84 10.09 -10.05
C ILE A 105 -7.26 11.52 -9.72
N GLY A 106 -6.97 12.50 -10.58
CA GLY A 106 -7.49 13.87 -10.40
C GLY A 106 -9.01 13.93 -10.43
N THR A 107 -9.66 13.15 -11.29
CA THR A 107 -11.12 13.01 -11.32
C THR A 107 -11.64 12.35 -10.03
N LEU A 108 -10.99 11.28 -9.56
CA LEU A 108 -11.33 10.62 -8.30
C LEU A 108 -11.20 11.59 -7.12
N ASP A 109 -10.17 12.44 -7.13
CA ASP A 109 -9.95 13.45 -6.09
C ASP A 109 -11.11 14.46 -6.03
N HIS A 110 -11.56 14.95 -7.19
CA HIS A 110 -12.75 15.81 -7.27
C HIS A 110 -14.05 15.10 -6.84
N LEU A 111 -14.27 13.87 -7.31
CA LEU A 111 -15.48 13.09 -6.96
C LEU A 111 -15.57 12.78 -5.46
N SER A 112 -14.42 12.62 -4.83
CA SER A 112 -14.31 12.29 -3.41
C SER A 112 -14.15 13.51 -2.49
N GLY A 113 -13.96 14.71 -3.05
CA GLY A 113 -13.72 15.93 -2.26
C GLY A 113 -12.35 15.96 -1.59
N GLY A 114 -11.29 15.52 -2.30
CA GLY A 114 -9.91 15.58 -1.81
C GLY A 114 -9.46 14.33 -1.06
N ARG A 115 -9.97 13.13 -1.42
CA ARG A 115 -9.64 11.89 -0.69
C ARG A 115 -8.88 10.86 -1.52
N ALA A 116 -8.42 11.20 -2.72
CA ALA A 116 -7.70 10.28 -3.57
C ALA A 116 -6.23 10.09 -3.14
N GLY A 117 -5.78 8.86 -3.20
CA GLY A 117 -4.39 8.45 -3.17
C GLY A 117 -4.12 7.40 -4.24
N TRP A 118 -2.86 7.16 -4.55
CA TRP A 118 -2.47 6.08 -5.45
C TRP A 118 -1.17 5.43 -5.03
N ASN A 119 -1.07 4.13 -5.25
CA ASN A 119 0.11 3.34 -4.96
C ASN A 119 0.83 3.00 -6.27
N ALA A 120 2.00 3.56 -6.45
CA ALA A 120 2.83 3.35 -7.62
C ALA A 120 3.56 2.00 -7.52
N VAL A 121 3.23 1.06 -8.40
CA VAL A 121 3.91 -0.23 -8.50
C VAL A 121 4.58 -0.40 -9.85
N THR A 122 5.74 -1.09 -9.84
CA THR A 122 6.51 -1.36 -11.06
C THR A 122 6.13 -2.68 -11.71
N SER A 123 5.02 -3.26 -11.38
CA SER A 123 4.51 -4.57 -11.78
C SER A 123 5.60 -5.62 -12.10
N SER A 124 5.41 -6.84 -11.66
CA SER A 124 6.36 -7.93 -11.88
C SER A 124 5.76 -9.09 -12.66
N VAL A 125 4.51 -8.92 -13.09
CA VAL A 125 3.68 -9.89 -13.83
C VAL A 125 2.63 -9.13 -14.64
N GLY A 126 2.05 -9.77 -15.66
CA GLY A 126 0.94 -9.25 -16.44
C GLY A 126 1.35 -8.63 -17.78
N GLU A 127 2.63 -8.69 -18.14
CA GLU A 127 3.18 -8.16 -19.40
C GLU A 127 2.48 -8.73 -20.63
N GLU A 128 2.06 -10.00 -20.56
CA GLU A 128 1.37 -10.71 -21.64
C GLU A 128 0.01 -10.09 -21.99
N ASN A 129 -0.64 -9.44 -21.04
CA ASN A 129 -1.94 -8.79 -21.27
C ASN A 129 -1.80 -7.44 -21.99
N PHE A 130 -0.59 -6.92 -22.10
CA PHE A 130 -0.27 -5.67 -22.79
C PHE A 130 0.57 -5.88 -24.06
N GLY A 131 0.89 -7.15 -24.41
CA GLY A 131 1.73 -7.45 -25.56
C GLY A 131 3.16 -6.96 -25.44
N GLU A 132 3.66 -6.82 -24.20
CA GLU A 132 4.98 -6.29 -23.87
C GLU A 132 5.89 -7.36 -23.28
N THR A 133 7.19 -7.10 -23.27
CA THR A 133 8.17 -7.86 -22.50
C THR A 133 8.45 -7.12 -21.20
N LEU A 134 8.49 -7.85 -20.09
CA LEU A 134 8.75 -7.23 -18.79
C LEU A 134 10.20 -6.68 -18.75
N PRO A 135 10.39 -5.36 -18.61
CA PRO A 135 11.73 -4.76 -18.53
C PRO A 135 12.49 -5.23 -17.27
N SER A 136 13.79 -4.98 -17.21
CA SER A 136 14.57 -5.24 -15.99
C SER A 136 14.03 -4.43 -14.79
N PRO A 137 14.26 -4.87 -13.54
CA PRO A 137 13.84 -4.10 -12.38
C PRO A 137 14.36 -2.67 -12.37
N GLU A 138 15.61 -2.48 -12.77
CA GLU A 138 16.27 -1.17 -12.85
C GLU A 138 15.55 -0.24 -13.84
N GLU A 139 15.21 -0.77 -15.01
CA GLU A 139 14.49 -0.02 -16.05
C GLU A 139 13.04 0.30 -15.61
N ARG A 140 12.36 -0.65 -14.95
CA ARG A 140 11.02 -0.41 -14.39
C ARG A 140 11.03 0.71 -13.35
N TYR A 141 12.04 0.76 -12.48
CA TYR A 141 12.14 1.84 -11.49
C TYR A 141 12.57 3.17 -12.09
N ALA A 142 13.42 3.18 -13.12
CA ALA A 142 13.74 4.39 -13.86
C ALA A 142 12.49 4.98 -14.53
N ARG A 143 11.71 4.14 -15.21
CA ARG A 143 10.41 4.51 -15.80
C ARG A 143 9.42 4.99 -14.74
N ALA A 144 9.33 4.32 -13.57
CA ALA A 144 8.45 4.72 -12.48
C ALA A 144 8.80 6.09 -11.90
N ALA A 145 10.08 6.39 -11.74
CA ALA A 145 10.55 7.70 -11.30
C ALA A 145 10.09 8.81 -12.26
N GLU A 146 10.33 8.63 -13.55
CA GLU A 146 9.91 9.58 -14.59
C GLU A 146 8.37 9.70 -14.68
N PHE A 147 7.64 8.57 -14.55
CA PHE A 147 6.18 8.56 -14.49
C PHE A 147 5.65 9.44 -13.36
N ILE A 148 6.21 9.31 -12.15
CA ILE A 148 5.82 10.09 -10.98
C ILE A 148 6.15 11.58 -11.19
N GLU A 149 7.30 11.89 -11.78
CA GLU A 149 7.68 13.27 -12.10
C GLU A 149 6.67 13.92 -13.04
N VAL A 150 6.27 13.22 -14.12
CA VAL A 150 5.25 13.70 -15.05
C VAL A 150 3.91 13.93 -14.38
N VAL A 151 3.44 12.98 -13.56
CA VAL A 151 2.17 13.11 -12.83
C VAL A 151 2.20 14.31 -11.89
N ASN A 152 3.27 14.49 -11.14
CA ASN A 152 3.42 15.62 -10.24
C ASN A 152 3.49 16.96 -11.00
N ALA A 153 4.23 17.00 -12.10
CA ALA A 153 4.33 18.21 -12.95
C ALA A 153 2.95 18.60 -13.52
N LEU A 154 2.15 17.62 -13.94
CA LEU A 154 0.79 17.86 -14.43
C LEU A 154 -0.14 18.43 -13.35
N TYR A 155 -0.02 17.98 -12.11
CA TYR A 155 -0.82 18.51 -10.99
C TYR A 155 -0.39 19.93 -10.60
N ASP A 156 0.89 20.24 -10.68
CA ASP A 156 1.45 21.53 -10.27
C ASP A 156 1.32 22.62 -11.32
N ALA A 157 1.12 22.25 -12.60
CA ALA A 157 1.14 23.20 -13.71
C ALA A 157 -0.10 24.11 -13.76
N ASN A 158 -1.22 23.67 -13.20
CA ASN A 158 -2.44 24.45 -13.19
C ASN A 158 -2.53 25.31 -11.91
N GLU A 159 -2.80 26.62 -12.06
CA GLU A 159 -2.95 27.51 -10.93
C GLU A 159 -4.20 27.14 -10.10
N ARG A 160 -4.12 27.25 -8.78
CA ARG A 160 -5.20 26.81 -7.85
C ARG A 160 -6.56 27.47 -8.13
N ASP A 161 -6.56 28.69 -8.66
CA ASP A 161 -7.76 29.45 -9.00
C ASP A 161 -8.11 29.40 -10.51
N ALA A 162 -7.48 28.49 -11.28
CA ALA A 162 -7.76 28.28 -12.70
C ALA A 162 -9.22 27.89 -12.99
N ALA A 163 -9.87 27.23 -12.02
CA ALA A 163 -11.30 26.93 -12.06
C ALA A 163 -11.94 27.31 -10.71
N GLN A 164 -12.98 28.14 -10.76
CA GLN A 164 -13.67 28.62 -9.55
C GLN A 164 -15.18 28.38 -9.65
N ARG A 165 -15.77 27.89 -8.58
CA ARG A 165 -17.23 27.81 -8.43
C ARG A 165 -17.74 29.14 -7.88
N ARG A 166 -18.60 29.83 -8.64
CA ARG A 166 -19.29 31.03 -8.17
C ARG A 166 -20.42 30.69 -7.19
N ALA A 167 -20.88 31.66 -6.42
CA ALA A 167 -22.02 31.51 -5.52
C ALA A 167 -23.30 31.05 -6.23
N SER A 168 -23.46 31.36 -7.53
CA SER A 168 -24.52 30.87 -8.40
C SER A 168 -24.47 29.38 -8.71
N GLY A 169 -23.40 28.66 -8.31
CA GLY A 169 -23.13 27.29 -8.70
C GLY A 169 -22.42 27.13 -10.06
N THR A 170 -22.29 28.20 -10.85
CA THR A 170 -21.58 28.19 -12.13
C THR A 170 -20.08 28.04 -11.91
N ILE A 171 -19.42 27.19 -12.73
CA ILE A 171 -17.96 27.09 -12.76
C ILE A 171 -17.43 28.06 -13.83
N THR A 172 -16.51 28.93 -13.46
CA THR A 172 -15.72 29.74 -14.41
C THR A 172 -14.33 29.15 -14.52
N VAL A 173 -13.83 29.05 -15.76
CA VAL A 173 -12.51 28.52 -16.07
C VAL A 173 -11.69 29.61 -16.73
N ASP A 174 -10.51 29.91 -16.18
CA ASP A 174 -9.52 30.78 -16.81
C ASP A 174 -8.48 29.90 -17.52
N HIS A 175 -8.62 29.76 -18.82
CA HIS A 175 -7.75 28.92 -19.65
C HIS A 175 -6.27 29.39 -19.65
N LYS A 176 -5.99 30.66 -19.30
CA LYS A 176 -4.62 31.17 -19.20
C LYS A 176 -3.85 30.65 -17.99
N LYS A 177 -4.56 30.07 -17.03
CA LYS A 177 -4.01 29.50 -15.81
C LYS A 177 -3.77 27.99 -15.90
N PHE A 178 -3.94 27.40 -17.08
CA PHE A 178 -3.57 26.04 -17.41
C PHE A 178 -2.28 26.07 -18.23
N HIS A 179 -1.18 25.61 -17.64
CA HIS A 179 0.14 25.72 -18.24
C HIS A 179 0.62 24.37 -18.79
N PRO A 180 1.18 24.32 -20.02
CA PRO A 180 1.87 23.14 -20.50
C PRO A 180 3.08 22.84 -19.62
N ILE A 181 3.43 21.56 -19.49
CA ILE A 181 4.62 21.11 -18.78
C ILE A 181 5.81 20.88 -19.72
N ASP A 182 5.53 20.66 -21.00
CA ASP A 182 6.51 20.40 -22.08
C ASP A 182 7.60 19.39 -21.66
N TYR A 183 7.17 18.34 -20.91
CA TYR A 183 8.07 17.35 -20.36
C TYR A 183 8.65 16.48 -21.49
N LYS A 184 9.96 16.35 -21.54
CA LYS A 184 10.69 15.47 -22.46
C LYS A 184 11.69 14.64 -21.69
N GLY A 185 11.39 13.37 -21.51
CA GLY A 185 12.22 12.42 -20.81
C GLY A 185 12.66 11.26 -21.69
N ARG A 186 13.21 10.23 -21.05
CA ARG A 186 13.63 9.01 -21.72
C ARG A 186 12.42 8.11 -22.06
N HIS A 187 11.41 8.10 -21.18
CA HIS A 187 10.27 7.20 -21.27
C HIS A 187 8.99 7.90 -21.69
N PHE A 188 8.90 9.21 -21.46
CA PHE A 188 7.69 9.97 -21.71
C PHE A 188 7.99 11.31 -22.38
N ASP A 189 7.10 11.67 -23.32
CA ASP A 189 7.01 13.01 -23.92
C ASP A 189 5.58 13.48 -23.71
N VAL A 190 5.38 14.49 -22.84
CA VAL A 190 4.05 14.94 -22.42
C VAL A 190 4.00 16.45 -22.40
N GLN A 191 3.23 17.03 -23.31
CA GLN A 191 3.08 18.48 -23.41
C GLN A 191 2.25 19.07 -22.26
N GLY A 192 1.16 18.43 -21.86
CA GLY A 192 0.17 19.06 -20.98
C GLY A 192 -0.64 20.15 -21.71
N PRO A 193 -1.33 21.02 -21.00
CA PRO A 193 -1.64 20.93 -19.57
C PRO A 193 -2.56 19.75 -19.22
N LEU A 194 -2.69 19.45 -17.95
CA LEU A 194 -3.72 18.53 -17.48
C LEU A 194 -5.11 19.18 -17.68
N ASN A 195 -6.03 18.43 -18.29
CA ASN A 195 -7.39 18.93 -18.58
C ASN A 195 -8.40 18.69 -17.44
N VAL A 196 -7.90 18.44 -16.21
CA VAL A 196 -8.69 18.36 -14.99
C VAL A 196 -8.37 19.62 -14.16
N PRO A 197 -9.36 20.26 -13.52
CA PRO A 197 -9.09 21.39 -12.63
C PRO A 197 -8.07 21.04 -11.54
N PRO A 198 -7.41 22.04 -10.92
CA PRO A 198 -6.52 21.80 -9.80
C PRO A 198 -7.17 20.95 -8.74
N LEU A 199 -6.44 19.92 -8.27
CA LEU A 199 -6.96 18.95 -7.30
C LEU A 199 -7.30 19.63 -5.96
N PRO A 200 -8.40 19.24 -5.28
CA PRO A 200 -8.76 19.76 -3.96
C PRO A 200 -7.61 19.70 -2.95
N GLN A 201 -6.87 18.60 -2.88
CA GLN A 201 -5.71 18.45 -2.00
C GLN A 201 -4.36 18.84 -2.66
N GLY A 202 -4.38 19.44 -3.87
CA GLY A 202 -3.22 19.85 -4.64
C GLY A 202 -2.56 18.72 -5.40
N ARG A 203 -2.11 17.66 -4.72
CA ARG A 203 -1.63 16.40 -5.28
C ARG A 203 -2.27 15.25 -4.55
N ALA A 204 -2.70 14.23 -5.27
CA ALA A 204 -3.13 12.97 -4.66
C ALA A 204 -1.98 12.33 -3.87
N VAL A 205 -2.30 11.70 -2.72
CA VAL A 205 -1.28 11.10 -1.85
C VAL A 205 -0.60 9.94 -2.56
N LEU A 206 0.74 9.96 -2.61
CA LEU A 206 1.54 8.95 -3.28
C LEU A 206 2.03 7.89 -2.29
N PHE A 207 1.60 6.65 -2.52
CA PHE A 207 2.14 5.44 -1.93
C PHE A 207 3.12 4.75 -2.88
N GLN A 208 4.06 3.96 -2.34
CA GLN A 208 4.99 3.16 -3.12
C GLN A 208 5.35 1.89 -2.35
N ALA A 209 5.54 0.77 -3.03
CA ALA A 209 5.71 -0.56 -2.43
C ALA A 209 7.00 -1.27 -2.89
N GLY A 210 8.14 -0.58 -2.95
CA GLY A 210 9.41 -1.17 -3.37
C GLY A 210 10.41 -1.30 -2.23
N GLN A 211 11.02 -2.49 -2.06
CA GLN A 211 12.00 -2.77 -1.01
C GLN A 211 13.40 -3.06 -1.56
N SER A 212 13.57 -3.22 -2.88
CA SER A 212 14.89 -3.28 -3.50
C SER A 212 15.61 -1.93 -3.40
N ASP A 213 16.91 -1.89 -3.63
CA ASP A 213 17.70 -0.65 -3.56
C ASP A 213 17.11 0.47 -4.42
N ALA A 214 16.74 0.16 -5.67
CA ALA A 214 16.06 1.10 -6.56
C ALA A 214 14.67 1.50 -6.04
N GLY A 215 13.92 0.55 -5.46
CA GLY A 215 12.60 0.80 -4.85
C GLY A 215 12.69 1.73 -3.65
N VAL A 216 13.64 1.50 -2.75
CA VAL A 216 13.91 2.38 -1.60
C VAL A 216 14.28 3.78 -2.07
N THR A 217 15.06 3.91 -3.15
CA THR A 217 15.44 5.21 -3.72
C THR A 217 14.24 5.97 -4.26
N VAL A 218 13.36 5.31 -5.04
CA VAL A 218 12.11 5.92 -5.57
C VAL A 218 11.18 6.30 -4.41
N GLY A 219 10.99 5.40 -3.44
CA GLY A 219 10.17 5.67 -2.25
C GLY A 219 10.68 6.88 -1.45
N ALA A 220 11.98 6.91 -1.18
CA ALA A 220 12.63 8.01 -0.45
C ALA A 220 12.49 9.36 -1.16
N ARG A 221 12.60 9.36 -2.50
CA ARG A 221 12.56 10.60 -3.30
C ARG A 221 11.15 11.14 -3.48
N TYR A 222 10.16 10.28 -3.71
CA TYR A 222 8.85 10.73 -4.19
C TYR A 222 7.68 10.38 -3.27
N ALA A 223 7.69 9.21 -2.62
CA ALA A 223 6.53 8.71 -1.89
C ALA A 223 6.26 9.52 -0.62
N GLU A 224 4.99 9.62 -0.25
CA GLU A 224 4.56 10.15 1.05
C GLU A 224 4.36 9.00 2.05
N VAL A 225 4.00 7.82 1.56
CA VAL A 225 3.91 6.58 2.34
C VAL A 225 4.63 5.46 1.59
N VAL A 226 5.51 4.73 2.26
CA VAL A 226 6.18 3.54 1.72
C VAL A 226 5.61 2.31 2.40
N TYR A 227 4.97 1.45 1.59
CA TYR A 227 4.50 0.14 2.02
C TYR A 227 5.68 -0.84 2.05
N THR A 228 5.87 -1.51 3.18
CA THR A 228 6.98 -2.44 3.36
C THR A 228 6.54 -3.74 4.02
N SER A 229 7.32 -4.79 3.78
CA SER A 229 7.18 -6.11 4.38
C SER A 229 8.42 -6.38 5.22
N GLN A 230 8.40 -5.97 6.48
CA GLN A 230 9.49 -6.16 7.45
C GLN A 230 8.93 -6.93 8.67
N PRO A 231 8.95 -8.26 8.65
CA PRO A 231 8.35 -9.07 9.71
C PRO A 231 9.12 -8.96 11.04
N GLN A 232 10.45 -8.77 11.00
CA GLN A 232 11.28 -8.61 12.19
C GLN A 232 11.48 -7.12 12.53
N LEU A 233 11.53 -6.80 13.83
CA LEU A 233 11.66 -5.42 14.30
C LEU A 233 13.02 -4.80 13.90
N ASP A 234 14.10 -5.54 14.05
CA ASP A 234 15.45 -5.06 13.70
C ASP A 234 15.58 -4.73 12.22
N ASP A 235 14.99 -5.56 11.35
CA ASP A 235 14.92 -5.31 9.91
C ASP A 235 14.11 -4.06 9.60
N ALA A 236 12.99 -3.85 10.32
CA ALA A 236 12.16 -2.67 10.17
C ALA A 236 12.92 -1.40 10.60
N ILE A 237 13.71 -1.47 11.66
CA ILE A 237 14.57 -0.35 12.13
C ILE A 237 15.65 -0.03 11.09
N ALA A 238 16.34 -1.05 10.57
CA ALA A 238 17.37 -0.86 9.55
C ALA A 238 16.77 -0.25 8.26
N PHE A 239 15.64 -0.79 7.80
CA PHE A 239 14.91 -0.28 6.63
C PHE A 239 14.47 1.19 6.82
N ALA A 240 13.85 1.51 7.96
CA ALA A 240 13.36 2.85 8.28
C ALA A 240 14.51 3.87 8.31
N THR A 241 15.62 3.48 8.90
CA THR A 241 16.84 4.32 9.01
C THR A 241 17.38 4.63 7.61
N GLU A 242 17.56 3.64 6.76
CA GLU A 242 18.08 3.83 5.40
C GLU A 242 17.12 4.62 4.52
N LEU A 243 15.82 4.33 4.57
CA LEU A 243 14.79 5.05 3.82
C LEU A 243 14.78 6.56 4.16
N ARG A 244 14.80 6.90 5.46
CA ARG A 244 14.79 8.29 5.92
C ARG A 244 16.12 9.00 5.66
N ARG A 245 17.25 8.29 5.75
CA ARG A 245 18.54 8.83 5.38
C ARG A 245 18.56 9.26 3.89
N ARG A 246 18.06 8.40 2.99
CA ARG A 246 17.93 8.76 1.56
C ARG A 246 16.94 9.90 1.36
N ALA A 247 15.79 9.89 2.03
CA ALA A 247 14.81 10.95 1.92
C ALA A 247 15.40 12.32 2.33
N THR A 248 16.18 12.36 3.38
CA THR A 248 16.92 13.58 3.82
C THR A 248 17.87 14.07 2.73
N SER A 249 18.60 13.17 2.03
CA SER A 249 19.49 13.58 0.93
C SER A 249 18.75 14.14 -0.29
N PHE A 250 17.46 13.84 -0.44
CA PHE A 250 16.58 14.44 -1.44
C PHE A 250 15.84 15.70 -0.96
N GLY A 251 16.19 16.24 0.20
CA GLY A 251 15.57 17.44 0.77
C GLY A 251 14.13 17.23 1.22
N ARG A 252 13.74 15.99 1.57
CA ARG A 252 12.39 15.72 2.08
C ARG A 252 12.22 16.22 3.51
N ALA A 253 10.99 16.58 3.86
CA ALA A 253 10.65 16.98 5.23
C ALA A 253 10.94 15.85 6.22
N ALA A 254 11.39 16.22 7.43
CA ALA A 254 11.66 15.27 8.50
C ALA A 254 10.43 14.39 8.79
N GLY A 255 10.67 13.09 8.94
CA GLY A 255 9.64 12.08 9.18
C GLY A 255 8.96 11.54 7.92
N LEU A 256 9.27 12.06 6.73
CA LEU A 256 8.84 11.47 5.46
C LEU A 256 9.91 10.53 4.89
N PRO A 257 9.50 9.55 4.07
CA PRO A 257 8.11 9.08 3.94
C PRO A 257 7.63 8.35 5.19
N PHE A 258 6.31 8.28 5.37
CA PHE A 258 5.69 7.42 6.37
C PHE A 258 5.88 5.97 6.02
N ILE A 259 6.04 5.13 7.03
CA ILE A 259 6.24 3.69 6.86
C ILE A 259 4.94 2.96 7.15
N MET A 260 4.45 2.24 6.16
CA MET A 260 3.26 1.40 6.24
C MET A 260 3.65 -0.07 6.29
N ASN A 261 3.11 -0.79 7.27
CA ASN A 261 3.20 -2.25 7.33
C ASN A 261 1.81 -2.89 7.24
N SER A 262 1.73 -4.02 6.52
CA SER A 262 0.59 -4.92 6.60
C SER A 262 0.68 -5.73 7.89
N PHE A 263 -0.41 -5.78 8.63
CA PHE A 263 -0.53 -6.46 9.91
C PHE A 263 -1.51 -7.63 9.78
N HIS A 264 -0.97 -8.84 9.79
CA HIS A 264 -1.74 -10.07 9.72
C HIS A 264 -1.92 -10.63 11.13
N ALA A 265 -3.08 -10.36 11.73
CA ALA A 265 -3.37 -10.76 13.07
C ALA A 265 -4.21 -12.06 13.12
N VAL A 266 -3.91 -12.91 14.09
CA VAL A 266 -4.86 -13.91 14.60
C VAL A 266 -5.32 -13.42 15.97
N ILE A 267 -6.55 -12.92 16.04
CA ILE A 267 -7.10 -12.29 17.24
C ILE A 267 -7.96 -13.32 17.98
N GLY A 268 -7.75 -13.49 19.28
CA GLY A 268 -8.58 -14.28 20.16
C GLY A 268 -9.00 -13.48 21.40
N ASP A 269 -10.05 -13.91 22.10
CA ASP A 269 -10.52 -13.28 23.34
C ASP A 269 -9.69 -13.69 24.57
N SER A 270 -8.90 -14.75 24.44
CA SER A 270 -8.04 -15.33 25.48
C SER A 270 -6.88 -16.08 24.84
N ASP A 271 -5.83 -16.35 25.61
CA ASP A 271 -4.68 -17.14 25.14
C ASP A 271 -5.10 -18.52 24.64
N ALA A 272 -6.10 -19.15 25.27
CA ALA A 272 -6.65 -20.43 24.85
C ALA A 272 -7.38 -20.33 23.49
N ASP A 273 -8.13 -19.26 23.26
CA ASP A 273 -8.80 -19.01 21.98
C ASP A 273 -7.78 -18.67 20.89
N VAL A 274 -6.77 -17.87 21.19
CA VAL A 274 -5.65 -17.58 20.26
C VAL A 274 -4.97 -18.88 19.83
N ALA A 275 -4.61 -19.76 20.77
CA ALA A 275 -3.98 -21.04 20.47
C ALA A 275 -4.87 -21.93 19.59
N ARG A 276 -6.17 -21.99 19.90
CA ARG A 276 -7.14 -22.74 19.10
C ARG A 276 -7.23 -22.20 17.67
N ARG A 277 -7.40 -20.89 17.50
CA ARG A 277 -7.52 -20.24 16.18
C ARG A 277 -6.24 -20.39 15.35
N LEU A 278 -5.08 -20.26 16.00
CA LEU A 278 -3.79 -20.43 15.33
C LEU A 278 -3.63 -21.89 14.86
N LYS A 279 -4.00 -22.86 15.69
CA LYS A 279 -4.00 -24.27 15.32
C LYS A 279 -4.93 -24.54 14.13
N GLU A 280 -6.18 -24.05 14.19
CA GLU A 280 -7.15 -24.20 13.11
C GLU A 280 -6.66 -23.57 11.79
N LYS A 281 -5.99 -22.41 11.86
CA LYS A 281 -5.37 -21.76 10.71
C LYS A 281 -4.27 -22.64 10.10
N HIS A 282 -3.40 -23.23 10.93
CA HIS A 282 -2.33 -24.11 10.48
C HIS A 282 -2.86 -25.47 9.95
N ASP A 283 -3.89 -26.03 10.57
CA ASP A 283 -4.51 -27.29 10.15
C ASP A 283 -5.18 -27.17 8.76
N ARG A 284 -5.56 -25.98 8.34
CA ARG A 284 -6.14 -25.71 6.99
C ARG A 284 -5.08 -25.56 5.89
N ILE A 285 -3.78 -25.57 6.24
CA ILE A 285 -2.73 -25.40 5.23
C ILE A 285 -2.58 -26.69 4.41
N ASP A 286 -2.81 -26.56 3.11
CA ASP A 286 -2.37 -27.56 2.14
C ASP A 286 -0.87 -27.40 1.91
N PHE A 287 -0.07 -28.32 2.44
CA PHE A 287 1.39 -28.25 2.36
C PHE A 287 1.92 -28.49 0.95
N GLU A 288 1.21 -29.21 0.08
CA GLU A 288 1.64 -29.36 -1.33
C GLU A 288 1.45 -28.05 -2.09
N GLN A 289 0.31 -27.37 -1.95
CA GLN A 289 0.15 -26.02 -2.47
C GLN A 289 1.09 -25.03 -1.79
N GLY A 290 1.37 -25.23 -0.51
CA GLY A 290 2.33 -24.43 0.26
C GLY A 290 3.76 -24.52 -0.28
N ARG A 291 4.20 -25.68 -0.77
CA ARG A 291 5.49 -25.85 -1.43
C ARG A 291 5.61 -25.02 -2.71
N LEU A 292 4.57 -25.04 -3.55
CA LEU A 292 4.51 -24.24 -4.77
C LEU A 292 4.55 -22.73 -4.45
N LYS A 293 3.79 -22.32 -3.46
CA LYS A 293 3.75 -20.93 -2.99
C LYS A 293 5.11 -20.48 -2.43
N LEU A 294 5.76 -21.33 -1.63
CA LEU A 294 7.12 -21.04 -1.12
C LEU A 294 8.14 -20.97 -2.25
N ALA A 295 8.06 -21.86 -3.22
CA ALA A 295 8.93 -21.83 -4.40
C ALA A 295 8.78 -20.50 -5.16
N ASP A 296 7.54 -20.00 -5.37
CA ASP A 296 7.30 -18.66 -5.94
C ASP A 296 7.90 -17.54 -5.07
N MET A 297 7.73 -17.61 -3.73
CA MET A 297 8.31 -16.63 -2.80
C MET A 297 9.84 -16.60 -2.83
N LEU A 298 10.48 -17.72 -3.16
CA LEU A 298 11.93 -17.85 -3.32
C LEU A 298 12.42 -17.52 -4.74
N GLY A 299 11.55 -17.06 -5.64
CA GLY A 299 11.92 -16.61 -6.99
C GLY A 299 11.47 -17.52 -8.12
N GLY A 300 10.78 -18.62 -7.81
CA GLY A 300 10.28 -19.61 -8.76
C GLY A 300 11.32 -20.64 -9.19
N GLY A 301 10.85 -21.67 -9.90
CA GLY A 301 11.71 -22.70 -10.50
C GLY A 301 12.35 -23.70 -9.52
N LEU A 302 12.00 -23.65 -8.24
CA LEU A 302 12.46 -24.60 -7.24
C LEU A 302 11.51 -25.78 -7.15
N ASP A 303 12.07 -27.00 -7.18
CA ASP A 303 11.32 -28.20 -6.85
C ASP A 303 11.51 -28.54 -5.36
N LEU A 304 10.43 -28.40 -4.59
CA LEU A 304 10.40 -28.68 -3.15
C LEU A 304 9.61 -29.97 -2.82
N SER A 305 9.14 -30.71 -3.83
CA SER A 305 8.19 -31.83 -3.67
C SER A 305 8.75 -32.96 -2.78
N GLU A 306 10.01 -33.34 -2.98
CA GLU A 306 10.64 -34.46 -2.30
C GLU A 306 11.33 -34.10 -0.97
N LEU A 307 11.30 -32.81 -0.58
CA LEU A 307 11.99 -32.37 0.64
C LEU A 307 11.17 -32.68 1.90
N PRO A 308 11.79 -33.21 2.98
CA PRO A 308 11.10 -33.46 4.24
C PRO A 308 10.60 -32.15 4.86
N LEU A 309 9.34 -32.14 5.31
CA LEU A 309 8.72 -30.94 5.91
C LEU A 309 9.43 -30.51 7.21
N ASP A 310 9.96 -31.46 7.97
CA ASP A 310 10.52 -31.21 9.30
C ASP A 310 12.04 -30.99 9.29
N GLN A 311 12.61 -30.66 8.12
CA GLN A 311 14.02 -30.32 7.96
C GLN A 311 14.19 -28.92 7.34
N PRO A 312 15.28 -28.20 7.66
CA PRO A 312 15.62 -26.95 7.00
C PRO A 312 15.88 -27.13 5.50
N LEU A 313 15.63 -26.07 4.73
CA LEU A 313 15.98 -26.01 3.32
C LEU A 313 17.50 -26.00 3.16
N PRO A 314 18.06 -26.86 2.28
CA PRO A 314 19.49 -26.82 1.95
C PRO A 314 19.87 -25.46 1.31
N ASP A 315 20.96 -24.84 1.80
CA ASP A 315 21.45 -23.56 1.26
C ASP A 315 21.72 -23.60 -0.25
N THR A 316 22.07 -24.77 -0.77
CA THR A 316 22.34 -25.00 -2.20
C THR A 316 21.13 -24.81 -3.10
N LEU A 317 19.93 -24.87 -2.54
CA LEU A 317 18.67 -24.65 -3.28
C LEU A 317 18.28 -23.16 -3.31
N LEU A 318 18.89 -22.31 -2.48
CA LEU A 318 18.52 -20.90 -2.44
C LEU A 318 19.07 -20.16 -3.66
N PRO A 319 18.19 -19.56 -4.50
CA PRO A 319 18.63 -18.89 -5.71
C PRO A 319 19.44 -17.64 -5.42
N ASP A 320 20.30 -17.24 -6.36
CA ASP A 320 20.95 -15.92 -6.28
C ASP A 320 19.92 -14.82 -6.54
N VAL A 321 19.76 -13.90 -5.57
CA VAL A 321 18.82 -12.78 -5.66
C VAL A 321 19.08 -11.90 -6.89
N ALA A 322 20.35 -11.76 -7.32
CA ALA A 322 20.69 -10.96 -8.48
C ALA A 322 20.10 -11.52 -9.80
N SER A 323 19.92 -12.84 -9.89
CA SER A 323 19.34 -13.49 -11.07
C SER A 323 17.83 -13.36 -11.18
N ILE A 324 17.15 -12.88 -10.13
CA ILE A 324 15.68 -12.85 -10.04
C ILE A 324 15.14 -11.53 -10.60
N ASN A 325 14.24 -11.62 -11.59
CA ASN A 325 13.58 -10.44 -12.17
C ASN A 325 12.31 -10.02 -11.42
N ARG A 326 11.77 -10.88 -10.54
CA ARG A 326 10.47 -10.67 -9.86
C ARG A 326 10.64 -10.63 -8.34
N ARG A 327 9.96 -9.69 -7.65
CA ARG A 327 9.77 -9.64 -6.19
C ARG A 327 11.05 -9.84 -5.33
N ARG A 328 12.20 -9.32 -5.76
CA ARG A 328 13.52 -9.51 -5.08
C ARG A 328 13.48 -9.30 -3.57
N GLY A 329 12.84 -8.22 -3.09
CA GLY A 329 12.77 -7.95 -1.65
C GLY A 329 12.06 -9.05 -0.85
N ARG A 330 11.07 -9.73 -1.45
CA ARG A 330 10.40 -10.87 -0.81
C ARG A 330 11.31 -12.10 -0.75
N VAL A 331 12.03 -12.37 -1.84
CA VAL A 331 13.02 -13.46 -1.86
C VAL A 331 14.07 -13.28 -0.76
N GLU A 332 14.52 -12.06 -0.51
CA GLU A 332 15.47 -11.75 0.58
C GLU A 332 14.92 -12.07 1.96
N VAL A 333 13.63 -11.81 2.21
CA VAL A 333 12.97 -12.17 3.47
C VAL A 333 12.97 -13.69 3.67
N PHE A 334 12.54 -14.46 2.66
CA PHE A 334 12.47 -15.91 2.78
C PHE A 334 13.85 -16.57 2.82
N ARG A 335 14.84 -16.03 2.12
CA ARG A 335 16.25 -16.47 2.25
C ARG A 335 16.77 -16.30 3.68
N ARG A 336 16.43 -15.19 4.34
CA ARG A 336 16.81 -15.00 5.75
C ARG A 336 16.17 -16.04 6.66
N TYR A 337 14.89 -16.30 6.50
CA TYR A 337 14.21 -17.34 7.25
C TYR A 337 14.85 -18.72 7.06
N ALA A 338 15.16 -19.08 5.81
CA ALA A 338 15.85 -20.34 5.52
C ALA A 338 17.24 -20.39 6.20
N LYS A 339 18.02 -19.31 6.12
CA LYS A 339 19.34 -19.20 6.79
C LYS A 339 19.28 -19.21 8.33
N GLN A 340 18.13 -18.87 8.91
CA GLN A 340 17.88 -18.98 10.35
C GLN A 340 17.59 -20.43 10.78
N GLY A 341 17.54 -21.37 9.83
CA GLY A 341 17.34 -22.78 10.09
C GLY A 341 15.87 -23.18 10.25
N LEU A 342 14.91 -22.35 9.79
CA LEU A 342 13.51 -22.73 9.77
C LEU A 342 13.32 -23.98 8.90
N THR A 343 12.50 -24.90 9.41
CA THR A 343 12.11 -26.10 8.65
C THR A 343 11.25 -25.73 7.45
N LEU A 344 11.17 -26.63 6.47
CA LEU A 344 10.31 -26.43 5.29
C LEU A 344 8.85 -26.18 5.70
N ARG A 345 8.36 -26.87 6.74
CA ARG A 345 7.03 -26.66 7.34
C ARG A 345 6.86 -25.22 7.81
N GLU A 346 7.80 -24.72 8.61
CA GLU A 346 7.75 -23.35 9.14
C GLU A 346 7.84 -22.30 8.03
N LEU A 347 8.68 -22.52 7.02
CA LEU A 347 8.77 -21.64 5.85
C LEU A 347 7.47 -21.60 5.05
N ILE A 348 6.79 -22.74 4.88
CA ILE A 348 5.47 -22.81 4.23
C ILE A 348 4.42 -22.06 5.04
N ILE A 349 4.43 -22.18 6.37
CA ILE A 349 3.53 -21.40 7.25
C ILE A 349 3.79 -19.90 7.05
N GLN A 350 5.05 -19.46 7.05
CA GLN A 350 5.41 -18.06 6.79
C GLN A 350 5.00 -17.59 5.40
N ALA A 351 5.04 -18.49 4.39
CA ALA A 351 4.62 -18.17 3.04
C ALA A 351 3.12 -17.87 2.93
N GLN A 352 2.28 -18.38 3.86
CA GLN A 352 0.86 -18.02 3.88
C GLN A 352 0.67 -16.51 4.12
N GLU A 353 1.50 -15.90 4.95
CA GLU A 353 1.49 -14.46 5.23
C GLU A 353 2.31 -13.65 4.22
N THR A 354 2.83 -14.27 3.20
CA THR A 354 3.60 -13.65 2.12
C THR A 354 4.78 -12.79 2.61
N GLY A 355 5.36 -13.10 3.76
CA GLY A 355 6.46 -12.36 4.38
C GLY A 355 6.04 -11.06 5.06
N HIS A 356 4.76 -10.86 5.33
CA HIS A 356 4.27 -9.73 6.11
C HIS A 356 4.40 -9.97 7.61
N TRP A 357 4.30 -8.90 8.37
CA TRP A 357 4.31 -8.96 9.83
C TRP A 357 3.03 -9.63 10.34
N SER A 358 3.21 -10.73 11.05
CA SER A 358 2.13 -11.57 11.56
C SER A 358 2.28 -11.73 13.07
N VAL A 359 1.18 -11.55 13.81
CA VAL A 359 1.12 -11.70 15.27
C VAL A 359 -0.17 -12.41 15.65
N ALA A 360 -0.09 -13.30 16.63
CA ALA A 360 -1.27 -13.92 17.24
C ALA A 360 -1.35 -13.45 18.70
N GLY A 361 -2.54 -13.07 19.17
CA GLY A 361 -2.70 -12.57 20.53
C GLY A 361 -4.10 -12.06 20.84
N THR A 362 -4.32 -11.72 22.11
CA THR A 362 -5.49 -10.95 22.53
C THR A 362 -5.40 -9.49 22.02
N PRO A 363 -6.48 -8.71 22.04
CA PRO A 363 -6.43 -7.31 21.69
C PRO A 363 -5.32 -6.52 22.40
N GLU A 364 -5.08 -6.78 23.68
CA GLU A 364 -4.06 -6.14 24.49
C GLU A 364 -2.65 -6.51 24.02
N GLN A 365 -2.40 -7.81 23.77
CA GLN A 365 -1.10 -8.31 23.28
C GLN A 365 -0.79 -7.79 21.87
N LEU A 366 -1.80 -7.70 21.01
CA LEU A 366 -1.64 -7.13 19.69
C LEU A 366 -1.36 -5.61 19.76
N ALA A 367 -2.04 -4.93 20.69
CA ALA A 367 -1.76 -3.50 20.92
C ALA A 367 -0.34 -3.27 21.45
N ASP A 368 0.20 -4.17 22.31
CA ASP A 368 1.61 -4.13 22.77
C ASP A 368 2.57 -4.23 21.59
N ALA A 369 2.38 -5.20 20.69
CA ALA A 369 3.22 -5.40 19.51
C ALA A 369 3.14 -4.22 18.52
N ILE A 370 1.98 -3.61 18.36
CA ILE A 370 1.79 -2.42 17.53
C ILE A 370 2.48 -1.21 18.17
N GLU A 371 2.31 -1.03 19.48
CA GLU A 371 2.90 0.08 20.23
C GLU A 371 4.44 0.03 20.21
N GLU A 372 5.03 -1.16 20.31
CA GLU A 372 6.48 -1.37 20.21
C GLU A 372 7.03 -0.81 18.89
N ARG A 373 6.46 -1.20 17.74
CA ARG A 373 6.88 -0.71 16.42
C ARG A 373 6.60 0.77 16.21
N TYR A 374 5.46 1.24 16.69
CA TYR A 374 5.11 2.66 16.66
C TYR A 374 6.12 3.50 17.45
N ARG A 375 6.47 3.08 18.69
CA ARG A 375 7.46 3.76 19.53
C ARG A 375 8.89 3.66 18.97
N ALA A 376 9.22 2.56 18.32
CA ALA A 376 10.49 2.41 17.59
C ALA A 376 10.57 3.30 16.32
N GLY A 377 9.46 3.97 15.94
CA GLY A 377 9.42 4.86 14.78
C GLY A 377 9.49 4.12 13.45
N VAL A 378 9.11 2.87 13.40
CA VAL A 378 9.12 2.03 12.18
C VAL A 378 7.73 1.71 11.64
N LEU A 379 6.70 2.32 12.25
CA LEU A 379 5.30 2.14 11.89
C LEU A 379 4.56 3.47 12.01
N ASP A 380 4.25 4.10 10.90
CA ASP A 380 3.48 5.33 10.81
C ASP A 380 2.04 5.07 10.32
N VAL A 381 1.87 4.00 9.53
CA VAL A 381 0.60 3.58 8.95
C VAL A 381 0.44 2.07 9.10
N LEU A 382 -0.64 1.64 9.72
CA LEU A 382 -0.97 0.24 9.96
C LEU A 382 -2.05 -0.22 8.96
N SER A 383 -1.73 -1.19 8.11
CA SER A 383 -2.74 -1.83 7.26
C SER A 383 -3.36 -3.01 8.00
N LEU A 384 -4.61 -2.83 8.40
CA LEU A 384 -5.40 -3.81 9.13
C LEU A 384 -6.11 -4.77 8.17
N HIS A 385 -6.17 -6.02 8.55
CA HIS A 385 -7.01 -7.04 7.92
C HIS A 385 -8.05 -7.53 8.93
N GLY A 386 -9.21 -7.97 8.45
CA GLY A 386 -10.25 -8.51 9.33
C GLY A 386 -11.62 -7.86 9.17
N PHE A 387 -11.72 -6.67 8.59
CA PHE A 387 -13.02 -6.12 8.20
C PHE A 387 -13.71 -7.06 7.20
N GLY A 388 -14.96 -7.40 7.49
CA GLY A 388 -15.74 -8.34 6.71
C GLY A 388 -15.45 -9.81 6.97
N ASN A 389 -14.51 -10.13 7.87
CA ASN A 389 -14.31 -11.50 8.35
C ASN A 389 -15.22 -11.75 9.57
N PRO A 390 -16.27 -12.58 9.46
CA PRO A 390 -17.25 -12.78 10.54
C PRO A 390 -16.62 -13.31 11.83
N GLU A 391 -15.52 -14.07 11.72
CA GLU A 391 -14.87 -14.71 12.87
C GLU A 391 -13.99 -13.75 13.69
N GLN A 392 -13.46 -12.70 13.05
CA GLN A 392 -12.46 -11.80 13.67
C GLN A 392 -12.89 -10.34 13.76
N GLU A 393 -13.88 -9.92 12.98
CA GLU A 393 -14.25 -8.51 12.86
C GLU A 393 -14.65 -7.89 14.20
N HIS A 394 -15.42 -8.61 15.03
CA HIS A 394 -15.83 -8.13 16.35
C HIS A 394 -14.63 -7.95 17.28
N LEU A 395 -13.63 -8.85 17.24
CA LEU A 395 -12.40 -8.72 18.05
C LEU A 395 -11.52 -7.56 17.57
N LEU A 396 -11.58 -7.25 16.29
CA LEU A 396 -10.91 -6.06 15.74
C LEU A 396 -11.64 -4.78 16.17
N VAL A 397 -12.96 -4.71 15.95
CA VAL A 397 -13.77 -3.50 16.11
C VAL A 397 -14.07 -3.21 17.58
N ASP A 398 -14.43 -4.23 18.34
CA ASP A 398 -14.83 -4.09 19.75
C ASP A 398 -13.66 -4.34 20.73
N GLY A 399 -12.55 -4.90 20.24
CA GLY A 399 -11.36 -5.22 21.02
C GLY A 399 -10.15 -4.34 20.68
N LEU A 400 -9.47 -4.64 19.55
CA LEU A 400 -8.17 -4.03 19.23
C LEU A 400 -8.27 -2.52 18.97
N LEU A 401 -9.22 -2.03 18.17
CA LEU A 401 -9.34 -0.60 17.86
C LEU A 401 -9.65 0.25 19.10
N PRO A 402 -10.58 -0.14 20.01
CA PRO A 402 -10.77 0.55 21.28
C PRO A 402 -9.53 0.58 22.16
N GLU A 403 -8.77 -0.53 22.23
CA GLU A 403 -7.55 -0.59 23.02
C GLU A 403 -6.46 0.34 22.48
N LEU A 404 -6.27 0.40 21.16
CA LEU A 404 -5.34 1.35 20.53
C LEU A 404 -5.75 2.81 20.77
N ARG A 405 -7.06 3.11 20.77
CA ARG A 405 -7.59 4.44 21.11
C ARG A 405 -7.36 4.78 22.58
N ARG A 406 -7.63 3.84 23.50
CA ARG A 406 -7.41 4.00 24.94
C ARG A 406 -5.94 4.33 25.24
N ARG A 407 -4.99 3.70 24.53
CA ARG A 407 -3.55 3.98 24.61
C ARG A 407 -3.15 5.27 23.89
N SER A 408 -4.07 5.95 23.23
CA SER A 408 -3.80 7.13 22.39
C SER A 408 -2.80 6.87 21.25
N ILE A 409 -2.74 5.63 20.75
CA ILE A 409 -1.90 5.24 19.61
C ILE A 409 -2.54 5.68 18.30
N ILE A 410 -3.85 5.49 18.12
CA ILE A 410 -4.62 5.92 16.97
C ILE A 410 -5.58 7.06 17.33
N ASP A 411 -6.07 7.78 16.31
CA ASP A 411 -7.05 8.85 16.49
C ASP A 411 -8.45 8.29 16.79
N THR A 412 -9.25 9.08 17.51
CA THR A 412 -10.65 8.79 17.81
C THR A 412 -11.61 9.37 16.78
N ASP A 413 -11.13 10.28 15.92
CA ASP A 413 -11.89 10.89 14.84
C ASP A 413 -10.93 11.35 13.72
N TYR A 414 -11.47 11.69 12.56
CA TYR A 414 -10.73 12.34 11.49
C TYR A 414 -10.23 13.72 11.95
N VAL A 415 -9.03 14.07 11.52
CA VAL A 415 -8.35 15.30 12.01
C VAL A 415 -8.37 16.44 11.00
N GLY A 416 -8.76 16.16 9.75
CA GLY A 416 -8.82 17.11 8.64
C GLY A 416 -9.95 16.83 7.67
N ASP A 417 -10.08 17.71 6.66
CA ASP A 417 -11.16 17.68 5.69
C ASP A 417 -10.80 16.89 4.42
N ASP A 418 -9.51 16.60 4.21
CA ASP A 418 -8.99 15.84 3.08
C ASP A 418 -8.06 14.70 3.51
N PHE A 419 -7.66 13.85 2.59
CA PHE A 419 -6.85 12.68 2.91
C PHE A 419 -5.43 13.04 3.38
N ARG A 420 -4.83 14.10 2.81
CA ARG A 420 -3.50 14.59 3.24
C ARG A 420 -3.53 15.05 4.68
N SER A 421 -4.55 15.82 5.04
CA SER A 421 -4.76 16.33 6.40
C SER A 421 -5.03 15.20 7.39
N ASN A 422 -5.83 14.21 7.00
CA ASN A 422 -6.13 13.03 7.82
C ASN A 422 -4.89 12.15 8.05
N LEU A 423 -3.95 12.13 7.12
CA LEU A 423 -2.62 11.52 7.31
C LEU A 423 -1.64 12.40 8.09
N GLU A 424 -2.00 13.67 8.38
CA GLU A 424 -1.11 14.66 9.00
C GLU A 424 0.20 14.84 8.21
N LEU A 425 0.11 14.80 6.88
CA LEU A 425 1.24 15.04 5.98
C LEU A 425 1.64 16.53 6.03
N PRO A 426 2.94 16.86 5.93
CA PRO A 426 3.38 18.24 5.74
C PRO A 426 2.71 18.89 4.53
N SER A 427 2.46 20.21 4.57
CA SER A 427 1.87 20.92 3.45
C SER A 427 2.75 20.80 2.19
N LEU A 428 2.13 20.76 1.02
CA LEU A 428 2.85 20.68 -0.25
C LEU A 428 3.79 21.86 -0.44
N GLU A 429 3.38 23.06 -0.05
CA GLU A 429 4.20 24.28 -0.12
C GLU A 429 5.49 24.12 0.69
N SER A 430 5.38 23.65 1.94
CA SER A 430 6.54 23.39 2.77
C SER A 430 7.48 22.33 2.19
N GLN A 431 6.92 21.28 1.58
CA GLN A 431 7.72 20.22 0.93
C GLN A 431 8.47 20.76 -0.30
N LEU A 432 7.79 21.53 -1.16
CA LEU A 432 8.38 22.12 -2.36
C LEU A 432 9.48 23.14 -2.03
N GLU A 433 9.30 23.95 -0.99
CA GLU A 433 10.35 24.88 -0.52
C GLU A 433 11.60 24.15 -0.03
N LEU A 434 11.44 23.05 0.75
CA LEU A 434 12.57 22.24 1.20
C LEU A 434 13.32 21.62 0.03
N GLN A 435 12.61 21.06 -0.96
CA GLN A 435 13.22 20.49 -2.16
C GLN A 435 13.98 21.53 -2.99
N LYS A 436 13.44 22.74 -3.15
CA LYS A 436 14.14 23.84 -3.84
C LYS A 436 15.43 24.27 -3.11
N ARG A 437 15.45 24.25 -1.78
CA ARG A 437 16.66 24.55 -0.98
C ARG A 437 17.72 23.46 -1.09
N ALA A 438 17.32 22.20 -1.15
CA ALA A 438 18.25 21.07 -1.29
C ALA A 438 18.87 20.96 -2.70
N ALA A 439 18.22 21.52 -3.71
CA ALA A 439 18.69 21.54 -5.10
C ALA A 439 19.67 22.71 -5.42
N ARG A 440 19.83 23.66 -4.50
CA ARG A 440 20.79 24.78 -4.54
C ARG A 440 22.06 24.42 -3.81
#